data_8c83d35a6ca58648de8dc615b0738f57
#
_entry.id   8c83d35a6ca58648de8dc615b0738f57
#
_cell.length_a   1.000
_cell.length_b   1.000
_cell.length_c   1.000
_cell.angle_alpha   90.00
_cell.angle_beta   90.00
_cell.angle_gamma   90.00
#
_symmetry.space_group_name_H-M   'P 1'
#
loop_
_entity.id
_entity.type
_entity.pdbx_description
1 polymer ?
#
loop_
_entity_poly.entity_id
_entity_poly.type
_entity_poly.pdbx_seq_one_letter_code
_entity_poly.pdbx_strand_id
1 'polypeptide(L)'
;RQIKDWERYLGENGFHVIKIFLHVSKDEQRNRLAERILNKKKNWKFSMADINERRYWDRYQELYSEMITATSTKAAPWYIVPADNKWYTRYVVSQIVIRALRDIAPEFPEMSKEIKNQLDEFRRLIESGNVGMIEEMQDMMKGGN
;
A
#
# COMPACT_ATOMS: atom_id res chain seq x y z
N ARG A 1 21.92 -7.72 4.95
CA ARG A 1 22.59 -6.41 4.88
C ARG A 1 21.94 -5.55 3.78
N GLN A 2 21.90 -6.00 2.53
CA GLN A 2 21.40 -5.23 1.37
C GLN A 2 19.95 -4.72 1.54
N ILE A 3 19.03 -5.53 2.11
CA ILE A 3 17.63 -5.12 2.35
C ILE A 3 17.58 -3.91 3.29
N LYS A 4 18.31 -3.95 4.43
CA LYS A 4 18.34 -2.82 5.38
C LYS A 4 18.98 -1.56 4.78
N ASP A 5 20.02 -1.73 3.95
CA ASP A 5 20.67 -0.61 3.27
C ASP A 5 19.73 0.02 2.24
N TRP A 6 18.95 -0.79 1.51
CA TRP A 6 17.91 -0.33 0.60
C TRP A 6 16.78 0.41 1.31
N GLU A 7 16.26 -0.16 2.41
CA GLU A 7 15.20 0.47 3.22
C GLU A 7 15.65 1.82 3.81
N ARG A 8 16.93 1.89 4.25
CA ARG A 8 17.53 3.15 4.73
C ARG A 8 17.58 4.18 3.62
N TYR A 9 18.07 3.80 2.43
CA TYR A 9 18.13 4.68 1.26
C TYR A 9 16.74 5.23 0.90
N LEU A 10 15.71 4.39 0.91
CA LEU A 10 14.34 4.83 0.70
C LEU A 10 13.90 5.86 1.75
N GLY A 11 14.16 5.60 3.03
CA GLY A 11 13.83 6.51 4.13
C GLY A 11 14.54 7.88 4.00
N GLU A 12 15.81 7.87 3.63
CA GLU A 12 16.59 9.10 3.38
C GLU A 12 16.04 9.91 2.19
N ASN A 13 15.31 9.27 1.27
CA ASN A 13 14.65 9.91 0.13
C ASN A 13 13.14 10.17 0.34
N GLY A 14 12.67 10.19 1.59
CA GLY A 14 11.29 10.56 1.93
C GLY A 14 10.26 9.45 1.76
N PHE A 15 10.67 8.21 1.49
CA PHE A 15 9.75 7.08 1.45
C PHE A 15 9.52 6.49 2.84
N HIS A 16 8.28 6.19 3.16
CA HIS A 16 7.91 5.53 4.40
C HIS A 16 7.66 4.04 4.17
N VAL A 17 8.59 3.19 4.64
CA VAL A 17 8.53 1.73 4.42
C VAL A 17 7.79 1.06 5.57
N ILE A 18 6.66 0.42 5.27
CA ILE A 18 5.87 -0.38 6.21
C ILE A 18 6.01 -1.86 5.83
N LYS A 19 6.56 -2.67 6.73
CA LYS A 19 6.72 -4.11 6.52
C LYS A 19 5.68 -4.88 7.33
N ILE A 20 4.86 -5.67 6.65
CA ILE A 20 3.79 -6.45 7.28
C ILE A 20 3.99 -7.93 6.96
N PHE A 21 4.12 -8.75 8.00
CA PHE A 21 4.12 -10.19 7.88
C PHE A 21 2.74 -10.73 8.28
N LEU A 22 2.03 -11.34 7.33
CA LEU A 22 0.73 -11.95 7.57
C LEU A 22 0.92 -13.38 8.07
N HIS A 23 0.84 -13.56 9.38
CA HIS A 23 1.04 -14.85 10.02
C HIS A 23 -0.25 -15.67 10.00
N VAL A 24 -0.27 -16.73 9.17
CA VAL A 24 -1.38 -17.69 9.03
C VAL A 24 -1.01 -18.95 9.81
N SER A 25 -1.95 -19.56 10.53
CA SER A 25 -1.74 -20.84 11.19
C SER A 25 -1.63 -22.00 10.18
N LYS A 26 -0.98 -23.10 10.60
CA LYS A 26 -0.85 -24.32 9.78
C LYS A 26 -2.21 -24.90 9.38
N ASP A 27 -3.20 -24.78 10.28
CA ASP A 27 -4.55 -25.27 10.04
C ASP A 27 -5.32 -24.39 9.07
N GLU A 28 -5.25 -23.08 9.23
CA GLU A 28 -5.90 -22.16 8.30
C GLU A 28 -5.28 -22.24 6.91
N GLN A 29 -3.96 -22.43 6.79
CA GLN A 29 -3.32 -22.67 5.51
C GLN A 29 -3.87 -23.92 4.85
N ARG A 30 -4.02 -25.04 5.60
CA ARG A 30 -4.63 -26.27 5.12
C ARG A 30 -6.05 -26.03 4.59
N ASN A 31 -6.86 -25.29 5.35
CA ASN A 31 -8.24 -24.99 4.98
C ASN A 31 -8.29 -24.16 3.69
N ARG A 32 -7.41 -23.18 3.53
CA ARG A 32 -7.33 -22.36 2.31
C ARG A 32 -6.87 -23.16 1.09
N LEU A 33 -5.95 -24.11 1.26
CA LEU A 33 -5.53 -25.00 0.17
C LEU A 33 -6.66 -25.96 -0.22
N ALA A 34 -7.36 -26.54 0.76
CA ALA A 34 -8.54 -27.37 0.52
C ALA A 34 -9.63 -26.60 -0.23
N GLU A 35 -9.90 -25.36 0.14
CA GLU A 35 -10.87 -24.51 -0.54
C GLU A 35 -10.50 -24.28 -2.02
N ARG A 36 -9.20 -24.13 -2.34
CA ARG A 36 -8.75 -24.00 -3.75
C ARG A 36 -9.04 -25.25 -4.57
N ILE A 37 -9.01 -26.43 -3.95
CA ILE A 37 -9.30 -27.71 -4.62
C ILE A 37 -10.81 -27.92 -4.77
N LEU A 38 -11.57 -27.68 -3.72
CA LEU A 38 -13.01 -27.98 -3.66
C LEU A 38 -13.88 -26.94 -4.39
N ASN A 39 -13.46 -25.70 -4.43
CA ASN A 39 -14.21 -24.62 -5.07
C ASN A 39 -13.77 -24.40 -6.51
N LYS A 40 -14.62 -24.79 -7.48
CA LYS A 40 -14.38 -24.66 -8.92
C LYS A 40 -13.95 -23.24 -9.34
N LYS A 41 -14.49 -22.19 -8.70
CA LYS A 41 -14.13 -20.78 -8.97
C LYS A 41 -12.71 -20.41 -8.51
N LYS A 42 -12.09 -21.27 -7.67
CA LYS A 42 -10.74 -21.07 -7.12
C LYS A 42 -9.72 -22.07 -7.65
N ASN A 43 -10.13 -23.09 -8.42
CA ASN A 43 -9.23 -24.14 -8.93
C ASN A 43 -8.08 -23.58 -9.76
N TRP A 44 -8.26 -22.46 -10.44
CA TRP A 44 -7.20 -21.80 -11.21
C TRP A 44 -6.01 -21.32 -10.36
N LYS A 45 -6.20 -21.22 -9.03
CA LYS A 45 -5.14 -20.90 -8.07
C LYS A 45 -4.42 -22.13 -7.51
N PHE A 46 -4.83 -23.31 -7.92
CA PHE A 46 -4.25 -24.56 -7.42
C PHE A 46 -2.85 -24.75 -7.96
N SER A 47 -1.93 -25.16 -7.08
CA SER A 47 -0.57 -25.58 -7.42
C SER A 47 -0.18 -26.79 -6.57
N MET A 48 0.30 -27.83 -7.23
CA MET A 48 0.86 -28.99 -6.53
C MET A 48 2.11 -28.62 -5.71
N ALA A 49 2.86 -27.63 -6.17
CA ALA A 49 4.02 -27.13 -5.45
C ALA A 49 3.63 -26.60 -4.05
N ASP A 50 2.49 -25.87 -3.92
CA ASP A 50 2.02 -25.35 -2.63
C ASP A 50 1.79 -26.49 -1.61
N ILE A 51 1.30 -27.65 -2.07
CA ILE A 51 1.06 -28.80 -1.21
C ILE A 51 2.39 -29.46 -0.80
N ASN A 52 3.33 -29.60 -1.75
CA ASN A 52 4.63 -30.17 -1.48
C ASN A 52 5.46 -29.30 -0.52
N GLU A 53 5.43 -27.98 -0.69
CA GLU A 53 6.13 -27.02 0.16
C GLU A 53 5.61 -27.04 1.61
N ARG A 54 4.34 -27.42 1.82
CA ARG A 54 3.75 -27.48 3.16
C ARG A 54 4.49 -28.44 4.13
N ARG A 55 5.19 -29.45 3.64
CA ARG A 55 6.01 -30.36 4.45
C ARG A 55 7.17 -29.64 5.17
N TYR A 56 7.60 -28.51 4.65
CA TYR A 56 8.66 -27.70 5.23
C TYR A 56 8.13 -26.60 6.16
N TRP A 57 6.89 -26.72 6.65
CA TRP A 57 6.23 -25.69 7.47
C TRP A 57 7.11 -25.16 8.60
N ASP A 58 7.69 -26.07 9.41
CA ASP A 58 8.46 -25.70 10.59
C ASP A 58 9.75 -24.96 10.18
N ARG A 59 10.40 -25.41 9.10
CA ARG A 59 11.57 -24.75 8.53
C ARG A 59 11.23 -23.34 8.01
N TYR A 60 10.07 -23.15 7.41
CA TYR A 60 9.61 -21.82 6.98
C TYR A 60 9.39 -20.90 8.19
N GLN A 61 8.83 -21.40 9.31
CA GLN A 61 8.65 -20.59 10.52
C GLN A 61 9.99 -20.11 11.09
N GLU A 62 11.00 -20.98 11.14
CA GLU A 62 12.37 -20.61 11.55
C GLU A 62 12.94 -19.52 10.63
N LEU A 63 12.90 -19.71 9.32
CA LEU A 63 13.41 -18.76 8.34
C LEU A 63 12.69 -17.41 8.40
N TYR A 64 11.38 -17.40 8.63
CA TYR A 64 10.62 -16.15 8.81
C TYR A 64 11.04 -15.44 10.10
N SER A 65 11.25 -16.16 11.19
CA SER A 65 11.74 -15.58 12.45
C SER A 65 13.14 -14.99 12.27
N GLU A 66 14.05 -15.70 11.62
CA GLU A 66 15.39 -15.20 11.27
C GLU A 66 15.33 -13.95 10.40
N MET A 67 14.53 -13.99 9.33
CA MET A 67 14.35 -12.87 8.40
C MET A 67 13.82 -11.61 9.12
N ILE A 68 12.76 -11.76 9.92
CA ILE A 68 12.14 -10.66 10.66
C ILE A 68 13.15 -10.06 11.63
N THR A 69 13.84 -10.90 12.40
CA THR A 69 14.85 -10.46 13.36
C THR A 69 16.02 -9.76 12.68
N ALA A 70 16.54 -10.35 11.59
CA ALA A 70 17.69 -9.82 10.88
C ALA A 70 17.40 -8.51 10.11
N THR A 71 16.16 -8.29 9.70
CA THR A 71 15.80 -7.14 8.85
C THR A 71 14.90 -6.11 9.52
N SER A 72 14.42 -6.33 10.76
CA SER A 72 13.69 -5.32 11.51
C SER A 72 14.63 -4.18 11.94
N THR A 73 14.21 -2.95 11.69
CA THR A 73 14.94 -1.74 12.11
C THR A 73 13.99 -0.76 12.78
N LYS A 74 14.51 0.21 13.51
CA LYS A 74 13.70 1.26 14.15
C LYS A 74 12.96 2.12 13.10
N ALA A 75 13.61 2.37 11.96
CA ALA A 75 13.03 3.17 10.87
C ALA A 75 12.01 2.38 10.03
N ALA A 76 12.21 1.07 9.88
CA ALA A 76 11.33 0.18 9.13
C ALA A 76 11.11 -1.12 9.92
N PRO A 77 10.24 -1.12 10.95
CA PRO A 77 9.93 -2.31 11.74
C PRO A 77 9.03 -3.28 10.98
N TRP A 78 9.09 -4.57 11.34
CA TRP A 78 8.11 -5.55 10.93
C TRP A 78 6.89 -5.52 11.86
N TYR A 79 5.70 -5.52 11.28
CA TYR A 79 4.43 -5.75 11.96
C TYR A 79 3.98 -7.18 11.69
N ILE A 80 3.92 -8.00 12.74
CA ILE A 80 3.43 -9.39 12.64
C ILE A 80 1.93 -9.36 12.91
N VAL A 81 1.12 -9.64 11.87
CA VAL A 81 -0.33 -9.54 11.92
C VAL A 81 -0.95 -10.92 11.81
N PRO A 82 -1.77 -11.37 12.80
CA PRO A 82 -2.54 -12.61 12.69
C PRO A 82 -3.45 -12.57 11.47
N ALA A 83 -3.40 -13.64 10.65
CA ALA A 83 -4.05 -13.63 9.34
C ALA A 83 -5.04 -14.80 9.10
N ASP A 84 -5.42 -15.50 10.16
CA ASP A 84 -6.45 -16.54 10.08
C ASP A 84 -7.83 -15.92 9.84
N ASN A 85 -8.17 -14.87 10.55
CA ASN A 85 -9.40 -14.14 10.34
C ASN A 85 -9.19 -12.94 9.41
N LYS A 86 -9.70 -13.02 8.18
CA LYS A 86 -9.51 -12.00 7.15
C LYS A 86 -10.03 -10.62 7.55
N TRP A 87 -11.15 -10.56 8.28
CA TRP A 87 -11.72 -9.29 8.74
C TRP A 87 -10.78 -8.61 9.75
N TYR A 88 -10.34 -9.35 10.75
CA TYR A 88 -9.40 -8.87 11.76
C TYR A 88 -8.06 -8.43 11.14
N THR A 89 -7.52 -9.25 10.25
CA THR A 89 -6.30 -8.90 9.49
C THR A 89 -6.43 -7.57 8.78
N ARG A 90 -7.52 -7.37 8.03
CA ARG A 90 -7.76 -6.11 7.31
C ARG A 90 -7.88 -4.93 8.26
N TYR A 91 -8.59 -5.10 9.37
CA TYR A 91 -8.70 -4.07 10.40
C TYR A 91 -7.33 -3.67 10.96
N VAL A 92 -6.51 -4.64 11.38
CA VAL A 92 -5.18 -4.35 11.93
C VAL A 92 -4.28 -3.68 10.89
N VAL A 93 -4.24 -4.19 9.66
CA VAL A 93 -3.47 -3.59 8.56
C VAL A 93 -3.91 -2.15 8.31
N SER A 94 -5.22 -1.87 8.27
CA SER A 94 -5.71 -0.50 8.09
C SER A 94 -5.31 0.42 9.24
N GLN A 95 -5.30 -0.05 10.48
CA GLN A 95 -4.85 0.74 11.63
C GLN A 95 -3.34 1.07 11.54
N ILE A 96 -2.52 0.12 11.09
CA ILE A 96 -1.08 0.36 10.87
C ILE A 96 -0.89 1.45 9.81
N VAL A 97 -1.60 1.37 8.68
CA VAL A 97 -1.51 2.36 7.60
C VAL A 97 -2.01 3.73 8.05
N ILE A 98 -3.16 3.79 8.74
CA ILE A 98 -3.72 5.05 9.27
C ILE A 98 -2.74 5.70 10.24
N ARG A 99 -2.11 4.92 11.13
CA ARG A 99 -1.11 5.45 12.05
C ARG A 99 0.08 6.02 11.29
N ALA A 100 0.62 5.29 10.31
CA ALA A 100 1.73 5.78 9.50
C ALA A 100 1.37 7.08 8.74
N LEU A 101 0.16 7.18 8.16
CA LEU A 101 -0.31 8.40 7.51
C LEU A 101 -0.44 9.58 8.49
N ARG A 102 -0.89 9.33 9.72
CA ARG A 102 -0.93 10.37 10.77
C ARG A 102 0.46 10.83 11.18
N ASP A 103 1.42 9.90 11.28
CA ASP A 103 2.80 10.22 11.63
C ASP A 103 3.51 10.99 10.50
N ILE A 104 3.19 10.71 9.23
CA ILE A 104 3.67 11.45 8.06
C ILE A 104 3.02 12.85 7.97
N ALA A 105 1.75 12.97 8.46
CA ALA A 105 0.95 14.20 8.39
C ALA A 105 0.99 14.85 7.00
N PRO A 106 0.59 14.14 5.92
CA PRO A 106 0.70 14.68 4.57
C PRO A 106 -0.16 15.93 4.41
N GLU A 107 0.43 16.99 3.86
CA GLU A 107 -0.25 18.24 3.52
C GLU A 107 -0.49 18.30 2.00
N PHE A 108 -1.54 19.03 1.60
CA PHE A 108 -1.73 19.33 0.18
C PHE A 108 -0.60 20.23 -0.31
N PRO A 109 -0.08 20.01 -1.52
CA PRO A 109 0.96 20.87 -2.08
C PRO A 109 0.46 22.33 -2.17
N GLU A 110 1.32 23.27 -1.79
CA GLU A 110 1.00 24.67 -1.98
C GLU A 110 0.93 24.99 -3.48
N MET A 111 -0.15 25.66 -3.85
CA MET A 111 -0.30 26.14 -5.22
C MET A 111 0.61 27.34 -5.45
N SER A 112 1.24 27.42 -6.63
CA SER A 112 1.97 28.61 -7.03
C SER A 112 1.06 29.84 -7.09
N LYS A 113 1.64 31.04 -7.01
CA LYS A 113 0.87 32.29 -7.10
C LYS A 113 0.13 32.40 -8.43
N GLU A 114 0.74 31.91 -9.51
CA GLU A 114 0.17 31.89 -10.85
C GLU A 114 -1.11 31.03 -10.89
N ILE A 115 -1.05 29.83 -10.33
CA ILE A 115 -2.22 28.93 -10.26
C ILE A 115 -3.32 29.53 -9.36
N LYS A 116 -2.96 30.16 -8.25
CA LYS A 116 -3.93 30.84 -7.37
C LYS A 116 -4.67 31.95 -8.13
N ASN A 117 -3.92 32.78 -8.85
CA ASN A 117 -4.52 33.88 -9.64
C ASN A 117 -5.47 33.33 -10.72
N GLN A 118 -5.08 32.29 -11.44
CA GLN A 118 -5.93 31.62 -12.43
C GLN A 118 -7.20 31.04 -11.80
N LEU A 119 -7.11 30.41 -10.63
CA LEU A 119 -8.27 29.88 -9.92
C LEU A 119 -9.23 30.98 -9.48
N ASP A 120 -8.74 32.13 -9.02
CA ASP A 120 -9.59 33.25 -8.63
C ASP A 120 -10.29 33.86 -9.85
N GLU A 121 -9.63 33.91 -10.99
CA GLU A 121 -10.23 34.35 -12.25
C GLU A 121 -11.32 33.36 -12.73
N PHE A 122 -11.03 32.05 -12.74
CA PHE A 122 -12.02 31.02 -13.06
C PHE A 122 -13.21 31.02 -12.11
N ARG A 123 -12.99 31.25 -10.80
CA ARG A 123 -14.07 31.36 -9.82
C ARG A 123 -15.01 32.51 -10.17
N ARG A 124 -14.48 33.69 -10.49
CA ARG A 124 -15.28 34.85 -10.91
C ARG A 124 -16.08 34.58 -12.17
N LEU A 125 -15.49 33.90 -13.15
CA LEU A 125 -16.17 33.50 -14.41
C LEU A 125 -17.32 32.53 -14.13
N ILE A 126 -17.11 31.52 -13.29
CA ILE A 126 -18.17 30.58 -12.89
C ILE A 126 -19.31 31.31 -12.15
N GLU A 127 -18.97 32.19 -11.19
CA GLU A 127 -19.94 32.96 -10.41
C GLU A 127 -20.74 33.95 -11.27
N SER A 128 -20.14 34.51 -12.35
CA SER A 128 -20.82 35.40 -13.31
C SER A 128 -21.74 34.67 -14.26
N GLY A 129 -21.73 33.35 -14.31
CA GLY A 129 -22.55 32.54 -15.25
C GLY A 129 -22.10 32.61 -16.70
N ASN A 130 -20.96 33.20 -17.01
CA ASN A 130 -20.44 33.41 -18.35
C ASN A 130 -19.63 32.20 -18.84
N VAL A 131 -20.33 31.07 -19.07
CA VAL A 131 -19.72 29.77 -19.40
C VAL A 131 -18.97 29.80 -20.76
N GLY A 132 -19.36 30.68 -21.70
CA GLY A 132 -18.72 30.81 -23.01
C GLY A 132 -17.25 31.25 -22.97
N MET A 133 -16.87 32.05 -21.96
CA MET A 133 -15.46 32.42 -21.76
C MET A 133 -14.56 31.29 -21.28
N ILE A 134 -15.13 30.22 -20.70
CA ILE A 134 -14.35 29.08 -20.21
C ILE A 134 -13.76 28.28 -21.39
N GLU A 135 -14.48 28.18 -22.49
CA GLU A 135 -14.01 27.51 -23.72
C GLU A 135 -12.88 28.30 -24.39
N GLU A 136 -12.96 29.63 -24.45
CA GLU A 136 -11.89 30.48 -24.98
C GLU A 136 -10.60 30.41 -24.14
N MET A 137 -10.72 30.36 -22.80
CA MET A 137 -9.57 30.22 -21.92
C MET A 137 -8.92 28.83 -21.99
N GLN A 138 -9.72 27.76 -22.18
CA GLN A 138 -9.19 26.43 -22.39
C GLN A 138 -8.37 26.32 -23.68
N ASP A 139 -8.77 27.00 -24.72
CA ASP A 139 -8.03 27.01 -25.99
C ASP A 139 -6.76 27.86 -25.91
N MET A 140 -6.75 28.96 -25.17
CA MET A 140 -5.52 29.72 -24.89
C MET A 140 -4.50 28.91 -24.06
N MET A 141 -4.95 28.09 -23.10
CA MET A 141 -4.06 27.22 -22.32
C MET A 141 -3.47 26.07 -23.14
N LYS A 142 -4.15 25.60 -24.17
CA LYS A 142 -3.65 24.54 -25.08
C LYS A 142 -2.67 25.07 -26.15
N GLY A 143 -2.72 26.34 -26.48
CA GLY A 143 -1.88 26.98 -27.48
C GLY A 143 -0.55 27.52 -26.98
N GLY A 144 -0.23 27.41 -25.72
CA GLY A 144 0.97 27.94 -25.06
C GLY A 144 2.13 26.93 -24.85
N ASN A 145 2.23 25.89 -25.69
CA ASN A 145 3.37 24.94 -25.67
C ASN A 145 4.27 25.14 -26.89
#